data_b0b4cd16e15d4210918744fbb6d170ed
#
_entry.id   b0b4cd16e15d4210918744fbb6d170ed
#
_cell.length_a   1.000
_cell.length_b   1.000
_cell.length_c   1.000
_cell.angle_alpha   90.00
_cell.angle_beta   90.00
_cell.angle_gamma   90.00
#
_symmetry.space_group_name_H-M   'P 1'
#
loop_
_entity.id
_entity.type
_entity.pdbx_description
1 polymer ?
#
loop_
_entity_poly.entity_id
_entity_poly.type
_entity_poly.pdbx_seq_one_letter_code
_entity_poly.pdbx_strand_id
1 'polypeptide(L)'
;MNFTEPKNPPQTSHVNNQEAIQQVIPTYLCPSRSYPNARPIDPASQARNLGGYAYISYRGNTGTSPPPAGGLTTNGILYRDSSVSFRDIRDGDTNTICFGEGMFGYWGDGNSGLARLADDNNDNQPDWGWDGQNPSTSPQTMDTYLNPANQQHFFGYGSWHRDSVNFALCDGSVKSVSKTTDFRVMKAMCTHDGSER
;
A
#
# COMPACT_ATOMS: atom_id res chain seq x y z
N MET A 1 -4.03 14.58 -16.34
CA MET A 1 -2.66 14.24 -15.92
C MET A 1 -1.91 13.74 -17.14
N ASN A 2 -0.70 14.21 -17.40
CA ASN A 2 0.12 13.72 -18.50
C ASN A 2 1.01 12.57 -18.01
N PHE A 3 0.74 11.35 -18.45
CA PHE A 3 1.45 10.14 -18.01
C PHE A 3 2.83 9.95 -18.68
N THR A 4 3.13 10.72 -19.70
CA THR A 4 4.43 10.66 -20.38
C THR A 4 5.50 11.49 -19.68
N GLU A 5 5.12 12.35 -18.75
CA GLU A 5 6.05 13.19 -18.01
C GLU A 5 6.52 12.54 -16.72
N PRO A 6 7.80 12.66 -16.34
CA PRO A 6 8.33 12.10 -15.12
C PRO A 6 7.63 12.71 -13.89
N LYS A 7 7.36 11.89 -12.88
CA LYS A 7 6.71 12.30 -11.62
C LYS A 7 7.60 13.19 -10.75
N ASN A 8 8.91 13.05 -10.88
CA ASN A 8 9.93 13.83 -10.19
C ASN A 8 10.75 14.61 -11.23
N PRO A 9 10.26 15.74 -11.73
CA PRO A 9 11.03 16.52 -12.68
C PRO A 9 12.25 17.15 -12.01
N PRO A 10 13.35 17.28 -12.72
CA PRO A 10 14.28 18.34 -12.39
C PRO A 10 13.50 19.66 -12.46
N GLN A 11 13.61 20.45 -11.46
CA GLN A 11 12.84 21.59 -10.95
C GLN A 11 12.20 22.61 -11.91
N THR A 12 12.15 22.41 -13.21
CA THR A 12 11.84 23.50 -14.15
C THR A 12 10.79 23.26 -15.22
N SER A 13 10.21 22.06 -15.40
CA SER A 13 9.41 21.83 -16.61
C SER A 13 8.05 21.15 -16.47
N HIS A 14 7.58 20.76 -15.28
CA HIS A 14 6.34 19.95 -15.15
C HIS A 14 5.36 20.47 -14.09
N VAL A 15 5.13 21.76 -14.08
CA VAL A 15 4.25 22.48 -13.13
C VAL A 15 2.85 21.85 -13.09
N ASN A 16 2.30 21.43 -14.22
CA ASN A 16 0.94 20.93 -14.31
C ASN A 16 0.74 19.59 -13.58
N ASN A 17 1.71 18.66 -13.63
CA ASN A 17 1.62 17.40 -12.91
C ASN A 17 1.83 17.60 -11.40
N GLN A 18 2.72 18.49 -11.02
CA GLN A 18 2.96 18.82 -9.63
C GLN A 18 1.73 19.47 -8.99
N GLU A 19 1.09 20.40 -9.65
CA GLU A 19 -0.16 21.00 -9.19
C GLU A 19 -1.28 19.94 -9.08
N ALA A 20 -1.37 19.03 -10.04
CA ALA A 20 -2.37 17.97 -10.02
C ALA A 20 -2.22 17.04 -8.81
N ILE A 21 -1.00 16.56 -8.51
CA ILE A 21 -0.76 15.63 -7.40
C ILE A 21 -0.87 16.28 -6.02
N GLN A 22 -0.89 17.59 -5.93
CA GLN A 22 -1.16 18.36 -4.72
C GLN A 22 -2.66 18.53 -4.43
N GLN A 23 -3.53 18.21 -5.40
CA GLN A 23 -4.97 18.33 -5.21
C GLN A 23 -5.47 17.27 -4.21
N VAL A 24 -6.13 17.76 -3.15
CA VAL A 24 -6.76 16.88 -2.17
C VAL A 24 -8.05 16.31 -2.75
N ILE A 25 -8.16 14.99 -2.76
CA ILE A 25 -9.36 14.26 -3.17
C ILE A 25 -10.01 13.69 -1.90
N PRO A 26 -11.10 14.29 -1.38
CA PRO A 26 -11.66 13.92 -0.08
C PRO A 26 -12.05 12.44 0.01
N THR A 27 -12.52 11.83 -1.06
CA THR A 27 -12.92 10.41 -1.11
C THR A 27 -11.73 9.45 -1.01
N TYR A 28 -10.50 9.93 -1.20
CA TYR A 28 -9.28 9.13 -1.02
C TYR A 28 -8.78 9.13 0.42
N LEU A 29 -9.41 9.87 1.30
CA LEU A 29 -8.96 10.07 2.66
C LEU A 29 -9.90 9.40 3.67
N CYS A 30 -9.35 8.52 4.50
CA CYS A 30 -10.11 7.97 5.62
C CYS A 30 -10.46 9.09 6.61
N PRO A 31 -11.74 9.27 6.99
CA PRO A 31 -12.14 10.31 7.93
C PRO A 31 -11.56 10.13 9.34
N SER A 32 -11.15 8.93 9.71
CA SER A 32 -10.56 8.63 11.02
C SER A 32 -9.06 8.93 11.10
N ARG A 33 -8.44 9.39 10.01
CA ARG A 33 -7.00 9.70 10.01
C ARG A 33 -6.66 10.86 10.95
N SER A 34 -5.47 10.83 11.54
CA SER A 34 -4.97 11.88 12.44
C SER A 34 -3.84 12.74 11.84
N TYR A 35 -3.68 12.76 10.53
CA TYR A 35 -2.68 13.56 9.82
C TYR A 35 -3.31 14.54 8.82
N PRO A 36 -2.57 15.58 8.33
CA PRO A 36 -3.06 16.55 7.36
C PRO A 36 -3.48 15.92 6.02
N ASN A 37 -4.18 16.69 5.18
CA ASN A 37 -4.62 16.24 3.85
C ASN A 37 -3.48 16.06 2.83
N ALA A 38 -2.37 16.75 3.06
CA ALA A 38 -1.19 16.70 2.22
C ALA A 38 0.08 16.78 3.06
N ARG A 39 1.18 16.29 2.50
CA ARG A 39 2.49 16.35 3.16
C ARG A 39 2.90 17.81 3.33
N PRO A 40 3.33 18.23 4.53
CA PRO A 40 3.90 19.56 4.73
C PRO A 40 5.09 19.79 3.78
N ILE A 41 5.20 21.00 3.25
CA ILE A 41 6.36 21.42 2.48
C ILE A 41 7.47 21.71 3.49
N ASP A 42 8.51 20.88 3.50
CA ASP A 42 9.71 21.09 4.29
C ASP A 42 10.82 21.63 3.37
N PRO A 43 11.20 22.90 3.50
CA PRO A 43 12.27 23.50 2.67
C PRO A 43 13.64 22.84 2.87
N ALA A 44 13.86 22.20 4.02
CA ALA A 44 15.11 21.52 4.36
C ALA A 44 15.20 20.09 3.84
N SER A 45 14.07 19.47 3.56
CA SER A 45 13.98 18.08 3.09
C SER A 45 14.00 17.98 1.57
N GLN A 46 15.17 18.10 0.97
CA GLN A 46 15.33 18.02 -0.50
C GLN A 46 15.35 16.58 -1.05
N ALA A 47 15.32 15.57 -0.19
CA ALA A 47 15.65 14.20 -0.61
C ALA A 47 14.63 13.52 -1.56
N ARG A 48 13.39 13.94 -1.62
CA ARG A 48 12.38 13.48 -2.60
C ARG A 48 11.28 14.51 -2.80
N ASN A 49 11.49 15.67 -3.13
CA ASN A 49 10.58 16.79 -3.44
C ASN A 49 9.04 16.48 -3.43
N LEU A 50 8.58 15.75 -2.41
CA LEU A 50 7.20 15.30 -2.24
C LEU A 50 6.37 16.28 -1.38
N GLY A 51 6.93 17.45 -1.09
CA GLY A 51 6.23 18.50 -0.34
C GLY A 51 4.95 18.92 -1.05
N GLY A 52 3.87 19.02 -0.30
CA GLY A 52 2.56 19.38 -0.83
C GLY A 52 1.77 18.21 -1.48
N TYR A 53 2.37 17.03 -1.68
CA TYR A 53 1.64 15.89 -2.25
C TYR A 53 0.45 15.50 -1.37
N ALA A 54 -0.71 15.38 -2.01
CA ALA A 54 -1.92 14.97 -1.32
C ALA A 54 -1.90 13.48 -0.98
N TYR A 55 -2.34 13.18 0.23
CA TYR A 55 -2.37 11.81 0.73
C TYR A 55 -3.48 10.96 0.13
N ILE A 56 -3.29 9.65 0.20
CA ILE A 56 -4.31 8.61 -0.01
C ILE A 56 -4.30 7.66 1.18
N SER A 57 -5.49 7.27 1.64
CA SER A 57 -5.67 6.30 2.72
C SER A 57 -6.00 4.89 2.22
N TYR A 58 -6.11 4.69 0.92
CA TYR A 58 -6.47 3.40 0.32
C TYR A 58 -5.44 3.03 -0.72
N ARG A 59 -4.97 1.77 -0.69
CA ARG A 59 -3.87 1.28 -1.50
C ARG A 59 -4.22 0.00 -2.22
N GLY A 60 -3.77 -0.12 -3.45
CA GLY A 60 -3.91 -1.33 -4.25
C GLY A 60 -3.04 -2.47 -3.73
N ASN A 61 -3.56 -3.67 -3.78
CA ASN A 61 -2.90 -4.88 -3.32
C ASN A 61 -1.89 -5.41 -4.34
N THR A 62 -0.60 -5.41 -3.99
CA THR A 62 0.46 -6.02 -4.82
C THR A 62 0.79 -7.46 -4.44
N GLY A 63 0.24 -7.98 -3.33
CA GLY A 63 0.49 -9.33 -2.84
C GLY A 63 1.46 -9.42 -1.67
N THR A 64 2.17 -10.53 -1.59
CA THR A 64 2.99 -10.90 -0.42
C THR A 64 4.45 -11.19 -0.77
N SER A 65 4.73 -11.64 -1.99
CA SER A 65 6.07 -12.06 -2.40
C SER A 65 7.08 -10.92 -2.36
N PRO A 66 8.35 -11.19 -2.03
CA PRO A 66 9.40 -10.20 -2.18
C PRO A 66 9.51 -9.79 -3.66
N PRO A 67 9.79 -8.52 -3.93
CA PRO A 67 10.09 -8.14 -5.30
C PRO A 67 11.36 -8.87 -5.76
N PRO A 68 11.37 -9.46 -6.96
CA PRO A 68 12.61 -9.93 -7.55
C PRO A 68 13.59 -8.76 -7.63
N ALA A 69 14.90 -9.02 -7.60
CA ALA A 69 15.92 -7.98 -7.55
C ALA A 69 15.65 -6.87 -8.57
N GLY A 70 15.30 -5.66 -8.10
CA GLY A 70 14.88 -4.52 -8.93
C GLY A 70 13.43 -4.58 -9.47
N GLY A 71 12.60 -5.54 -9.03
CA GLY A 71 11.22 -5.72 -9.48
C GLY A 71 10.17 -5.35 -8.44
N LEU A 72 8.90 -5.51 -8.83
CA LEU A 72 7.72 -5.35 -7.99
C LEU A 72 7.13 -6.71 -7.63
N THR A 73 6.49 -6.80 -6.48
CA THR A 73 5.65 -7.94 -6.10
C THR A 73 4.55 -8.14 -7.15
N THR A 74 4.29 -9.38 -7.54
CA THR A 74 3.39 -9.68 -8.67
C THR A 74 2.36 -10.76 -8.39
N ASN A 75 2.22 -11.23 -7.14
CA ASN A 75 1.23 -12.25 -6.76
C ASN A 75 -0.07 -11.65 -6.19
N GLY A 76 -0.19 -10.33 -6.16
CA GLY A 76 -1.44 -9.61 -5.84
C GLY A 76 -2.25 -9.25 -7.09
N ILE A 77 -3.14 -8.27 -6.97
CA ILE A 77 -4.05 -7.85 -8.03
C ILE A 77 -3.52 -6.63 -8.79
N LEU A 78 -2.99 -5.64 -8.08
CA LEU A 78 -2.61 -4.34 -8.62
C LEU A 78 -1.10 -4.13 -8.47
N TYR A 79 -0.37 -4.31 -9.54
CA TYR A 79 1.06 -4.05 -9.63
C TYR A 79 1.39 -3.40 -10.98
N ARG A 80 2.64 -2.99 -11.14
CA ARG A 80 3.07 -2.35 -12.38
C ARG A 80 2.81 -3.26 -13.58
N ASP A 81 2.08 -2.73 -14.57
CA ASP A 81 1.71 -3.43 -15.80
C ASP A 81 0.87 -4.72 -15.55
N SER A 82 0.15 -4.78 -14.39
CA SER A 82 -0.71 -5.92 -14.07
C SER A 82 -1.85 -6.07 -15.08
N SER A 83 -2.14 -7.33 -15.43
CA SER A 83 -3.24 -7.72 -16.32
C SER A 83 -4.12 -8.82 -15.71
N VAL A 84 -4.21 -8.86 -14.39
CA VAL A 84 -5.01 -9.85 -13.65
C VAL A 84 -6.49 -9.63 -13.96
N SER A 85 -7.13 -10.67 -14.49
CA SER A 85 -8.56 -10.71 -14.75
C SER A 85 -9.28 -11.50 -13.65
N PHE A 86 -10.61 -11.39 -13.58
CA PHE A 86 -11.41 -12.19 -12.63
C PHE A 86 -11.20 -13.71 -12.78
N ARG A 87 -10.81 -14.18 -13.96
CA ARG A 87 -10.51 -15.60 -14.21
C ARG A 87 -9.20 -16.07 -13.59
N ASP A 88 -8.31 -15.13 -13.32
CA ASP A 88 -6.99 -15.40 -12.74
C ASP A 88 -7.05 -15.44 -11.20
N ILE A 89 -8.17 -14.96 -10.61
CA ILE A 89 -8.41 -14.95 -9.16
C ILE A 89 -8.94 -16.31 -8.73
N ARG A 90 -8.04 -17.28 -8.54
CA ARG A 90 -8.39 -18.67 -8.22
C ARG A 90 -8.89 -18.88 -6.80
N ASP A 91 -8.51 -17.99 -5.87
CA ASP A 91 -8.94 -18.03 -4.46
C ASP A 91 -10.37 -17.48 -4.28
N GLY A 92 -10.95 -16.96 -5.37
CA GLY A 92 -12.27 -16.36 -5.40
C GLY A 92 -12.25 -14.87 -5.12
N ASP A 93 -13.02 -14.12 -5.89
CA ASP A 93 -13.13 -12.66 -5.83
C ASP A 93 -13.66 -12.14 -4.49
N THR A 94 -14.48 -12.95 -3.80
CA THR A 94 -15.01 -12.67 -2.45
C THR A 94 -14.00 -12.88 -1.31
N ASN A 95 -12.83 -13.44 -1.59
CA ASN A 95 -11.78 -13.74 -0.62
C ASN A 95 -10.50 -12.97 -0.88
N THR A 96 -10.34 -12.38 -2.06
CA THR A 96 -9.11 -11.72 -2.48
C THR A 96 -9.20 -10.21 -2.33
N ILE A 97 -8.24 -9.61 -1.64
CA ILE A 97 -8.14 -8.17 -1.43
C ILE A 97 -7.77 -7.48 -2.74
N CYS A 98 -8.55 -6.47 -3.13
CA CYS A 98 -8.22 -5.54 -4.21
C CYS A 98 -7.54 -4.28 -3.66
N PHE A 99 -8.14 -3.68 -2.63
CA PHE A 99 -7.62 -2.49 -1.94
C PHE A 99 -7.67 -2.67 -0.43
N GLY A 100 -6.75 -2.03 0.28
CA GLY A 100 -6.75 -1.96 1.73
C GLY A 100 -6.44 -0.57 2.24
N GLU A 101 -6.86 -0.26 3.46
CA GLU A 101 -6.43 0.96 4.14
C GLU A 101 -4.92 0.94 4.35
N GLY A 102 -4.30 2.10 4.13
CA GLY A 102 -2.89 2.35 4.39
C GLY A 102 -2.68 3.73 4.99
N MET A 103 -1.63 3.89 5.79
CA MET A 103 -1.49 5.08 6.61
C MET A 103 -0.89 6.29 5.87
N PHE A 104 0.04 6.08 4.93
CA PHE A 104 0.84 7.17 4.36
C PHE A 104 1.11 6.98 2.86
N GLY A 105 0.09 7.00 2.03
CA GLY A 105 0.27 6.98 0.58
C GLY A 105 0.08 8.35 -0.05
N TYR A 106 0.59 8.53 -1.28
CA TYR A 106 0.32 9.69 -2.11
C TYR A 106 -0.38 9.21 -3.38
N TRP A 107 -1.54 9.81 -3.70
CA TRP A 107 -2.31 9.33 -4.86
C TRP A 107 -1.61 9.59 -6.20
N GLY A 108 -0.76 10.61 -6.27
CA GLY A 108 0.01 10.95 -7.47
C GLY A 108 1.28 10.13 -7.66
N ASP A 109 1.65 9.27 -6.71
CA ASP A 109 2.81 8.39 -6.80
C ASP A 109 2.37 6.92 -6.85
N GLY A 110 2.61 6.27 -7.99
CA GLY A 110 2.18 4.90 -8.22
C GLY A 110 2.73 3.88 -7.23
N ASN A 111 3.94 4.08 -6.72
CA ASN A 111 4.51 3.18 -5.71
C ASN A 111 3.83 3.38 -4.35
N SER A 112 3.56 4.63 -3.96
CA SER A 112 2.87 4.95 -2.70
C SER A 112 1.39 4.58 -2.73
N GLY A 113 0.79 4.44 -3.91
CA GLY A 113 -0.59 3.99 -4.10
C GLY A 113 -0.77 2.49 -3.95
N LEU A 114 0.31 1.75 -3.72
CA LEU A 114 0.32 0.30 -3.62
C LEU A 114 0.75 -0.13 -2.22
N ALA A 115 0.24 -1.27 -1.76
CA ALA A 115 0.63 -1.92 -0.52
C ALA A 115 0.81 -3.42 -0.71
N ARG A 116 1.64 -4.01 0.12
CA ARG A 116 1.81 -5.46 0.22
C ARG A 116 1.80 -5.91 1.67
N LEU A 117 1.53 -7.16 1.88
CA LEU A 117 1.75 -7.85 3.13
C LEU A 117 3.08 -8.60 3.01
N ALA A 118 4.16 -8.00 3.51
CA ALA A 118 5.50 -8.55 3.31
C ALA A 118 5.76 -9.80 4.15
N ASP A 119 6.29 -10.84 3.51
CA ASP A 119 6.86 -12.04 4.12
C ASP A 119 8.06 -12.49 3.27
N ASP A 120 9.15 -11.72 3.32
CA ASP A 120 10.29 -11.85 2.41
C ASP A 120 11.18 -13.04 2.75
N ASN A 121 11.19 -13.43 4.01
CA ASN A 121 11.94 -14.59 4.52
C ASN A 121 11.09 -15.88 4.56
N ASN A 122 9.80 -15.77 4.25
CA ASN A 122 8.83 -16.87 4.22
C ASN A 122 8.71 -17.65 5.56
N ASP A 123 8.80 -16.92 6.67
CA ASP A 123 8.65 -17.49 8.02
C ASP A 123 7.20 -17.45 8.54
N ASN A 124 6.27 -16.96 7.72
CA ASN A 124 4.87 -16.72 8.04
C ASN A 124 4.67 -15.70 9.18
N GLN A 125 5.56 -14.72 9.25
CA GLN A 125 5.43 -13.53 10.08
C GLN A 125 5.48 -12.30 9.18
N PRO A 126 4.80 -11.20 9.53
CA PRO A 126 4.84 -10.01 8.71
C PRO A 126 6.22 -9.35 8.79
N ASP A 127 6.81 -9.08 7.65
CA ASP A 127 8.07 -8.33 7.53
C ASP A 127 7.84 -6.83 7.43
N TRP A 128 8.88 -6.07 7.80
CA TRP A 128 8.90 -4.63 7.64
C TRP A 128 9.38 -4.22 6.25
N GLY A 129 8.67 -3.26 5.67
CA GLY A 129 9.16 -2.54 4.51
C GLY A 129 8.83 -3.17 3.16
N TRP A 130 9.04 -2.34 2.15
CA TRP A 130 8.83 -2.68 0.75
C TRP A 130 10.04 -3.35 0.12
N ASP A 131 11.22 -3.03 0.61
CA ASP A 131 12.49 -3.29 -0.04
C ASP A 131 13.24 -4.51 0.52
N GLY A 132 12.67 -5.23 1.46
CA GLY A 132 13.32 -6.41 2.05
C GLY A 132 14.63 -6.10 2.80
N GLN A 133 14.91 -4.83 3.07
CA GLN A 133 16.21 -4.43 3.63
C GLN A 133 16.42 -4.78 5.09
N ASN A 134 15.40 -5.26 5.80
CA ASN A 134 15.62 -5.68 7.18
C ASN A 134 14.65 -6.78 7.66
N PRO A 135 14.82 -8.02 7.16
CA PRO A 135 14.00 -9.15 7.61
C PRO A 135 14.24 -9.51 9.09
N SER A 136 15.30 -8.99 9.71
CA SER A 136 15.65 -9.30 11.11
C SER A 136 14.82 -8.56 12.17
N THR A 137 13.94 -7.66 11.75
CA THR A 137 13.07 -6.88 12.64
C THR A 137 11.59 -7.03 12.31
N SER A 138 11.19 -8.23 11.92
CA SER A 138 9.78 -8.52 11.62
C SER A 138 8.88 -8.23 12.81
N PRO A 139 7.75 -7.55 12.63
CA PRO A 139 6.73 -7.48 13.67
C PRO A 139 6.17 -8.89 13.91
N GLN A 140 6.14 -9.30 15.17
CA GLN A 140 5.76 -10.67 15.50
C GLN A 140 4.25 -10.94 15.41
N THR A 141 3.44 -9.92 15.19
CA THR A 141 1.99 -10.04 15.11
C THR A 141 1.39 -9.05 14.12
N MET A 142 0.21 -9.37 13.59
CA MET A 142 -0.54 -8.45 12.73
C MET A 142 -0.94 -7.16 13.46
N ASP A 143 -1.22 -7.21 14.75
CA ASP A 143 -1.49 -6.00 15.52
C ASP A 143 -0.30 -5.04 15.49
N THR A 144 0.91 -5.55 15.69
CA THR A 144 2.12 -4.75 15.59
C THR A 144 2.33 -4.22 14.16
N TYR A 145 2.04 -5.04 13.15
CA TYR A 145 2.17 -4.66 11.74
C TYR A 145 1.18 -3.56 11.34
N LEU A 146 -0.06 -3.64 11.76
CA LEU A 146 -1.14 -2.73 11.36
C LEU A 146 -1.27 -1.49 12.28
N ASN A 147 -0.41 -1.36 13.30
CA ASN A 147 -0.51 -0.30 14.29
C ASN A 147 0.17 0.99 13.81
N PRO A 148 -0.52 2.16 13.88
CA PRO A 148 0.03 3.47 13.52
C PRO A 148 1.29 3.89 14.28
N ALA A 149 1.49 3.39 15.49
CA ALA A 149 2.67 3.72 16.29
C ALA A 149 3.98 3.23 15.67
N ASN A 150 3.89 2.23 14.80
CA ASN A 150 5.04 1.66 14.09
C ASN A 150 5.16 2.31 12.70
N GLN A 151 5.70 3.49 12.62
CA GLN A 151 5.77 4.34 11.42
C GLN A 151 6.57 3.77 10.22
N GLN A 152 7.03 2.54 10.30
CA GLN A 152 7.92 1.95 9.30
C GLN A 152 7.22 1.30 8.11
N HIS A 153 5.86 1.27 8.12
CA HIS A 153 5.07 0.63 7.04
C HIS A 153 4.61 1.59 5.96
N PHE A 154 5.54 2.29 5.35
CA PHE A 154 5.16 3.21 4.28
C PHE A 154 4.46 2.49 3.11
N PHE A 155 4.75 1.22 2.87
CA PHE A 155 4.16 0.41 1.80
C PHE A 155 3.28 -0.74 2.29
N GLY A 156 2.98 -0.79 3.58
CA GLY A 156 2.09 -1.78 4.18
C GLY A 156 0.65 -1.31 4.29
N TYR A 157 -0.20 -2.21 4.71
CA TYR A 157 -1.55 -1.89 5.16
C TYR A 157 -1.52 -1.32 6.58
N GLY A 158 -2.55 -0.60 6.94
CA GLY A 158 -2.72 -0.06 8.28
C GLY A 158 -3.88 0.90 8.37
N SER A 159 -4.38 1.14 9.57
CA SER A 159 -5.53 2.01 9.78
C SER A 159 -5.42 2.75 11.11
N TRP A 160 -6.04 3.93 11.14
CA TRP A 160 -6.25 4.72 12.35
C TRP A 160 -7.47 4.26 13.15
N HIS A 161 -8.24 3.31 12.65
CA HIS A 161 -9.26 2.63 13.44
C HIS A 161 -8.62 1.82 14.56
N ARG A 162 -9.29 1.74 15.69
CA ARG A 162 -8.71 1.15 16.89
C ARG A 162 -8.33 -0.33 16.70
N ASP A 163 -9.28 -1.13 16.23
CA ASP A 163 -9.18 -2.59 16.31
C ASP A 163 -9.21 -3.29 14.94
N SER A 164 -9.37 -2.52 13.85
CA SER A 164 -9.56 -3.09 12.52
C SER A 164 -8.94 -2.26 11.39
N VAL A 165 -8.81 -2.90 10.25
CA VAL A 165 -8.45 -2.30 8.95
C VAL A 165 -9.53 -2.69 7.95
N ASN A 166 -9.99 -1.75 7.13
CA ASN A 166 -10.98 -2.02 6.10
C ASN A 166 -10.29 -2.39 4.79
N PHE A 167 -10.83 -3.43 4.14
CA PHE A 167 -10.39 -3.94 2.85
C PHE A 167 -11.57 -4.03 1.89
N ALA A 168 -11.37 -3.59 0.66
CA ALA A 168 -12.25 -3.87 -0.45
C ALA A 168 -11.77 -5.15 -1.16
N LEU A 169 -12.67 -6.09 -1.36
CA LEU A 169 -12.40 -7.35 -2.06
C LEU A 169 -12.63 -7.20 -3.57
N CYS A 170 -12.21 -8.18 -4.34
CA CYS A 170 -12.31 -8.14 -5.80
C CYS A 170 -13.75 -8.22 -6.31
N ASP A 171 -14.70 -8.70 -5.51
CA ASP A 171 -16.14 -8.66 -5.79
C ASP A 171 -16.80 -7.29 -5.51
N GLY A 172 -16.03 -6.32 -5.02
CA GLY A 172 -16.51 -4.99 -4.64
C GLY A 172 -17.08 -4.90 -3.23
N SER A 173 -17.15 -5.99 -2.47
CA SER A 173 -17.55 -5.95 -1.05
C SER A 173 -16.47 -5.34 -0.18
N VAL A 174 -16.85 -4.83 1.00
CA VAL A 174 -15.91 -4.29 1.99
C VAL A 174 -15.98 -5.12 3.25
N LYS A 175 -14.81 -5.54 3.75
CA LYS A 175 -14.67 -6.26 5.03
C LYS A 175 -13.80 -5.45 5.99
N SER A 176 -14.25 -5.34 7.23
CA SER A 176 -13.45 -4.85 8.34
C SER A 176 -12.75 -6.05 8.98
N VAL A 177 -11.41 -6.07 8.91
CA VAL A 177 -10.59 -7.18 9.37
C VAL A 177 -9.90 -6.77 10.67
N SER A 178 -9.97 -7.62 11.69
CA SER A 178 -9.31 -7.37 12.97
C SER A 178 -7.79 -7.25 12.81
N LYS A 179 -7.18 -6.33 13.53
CA LYS A 179 -5.71 -6.20 13.62
C LYS A 179 -5.04 -7.42 14.25
N THR A 180 -5.79 -8.27 14.93
CA THR A 180 -5.31 -9.52 15.52
C THR A 180 -5.60 -10.77 14.66
N THR A 181 -6.03 -10.57 13.41
CA THR A 181 -6.23 -11.66 12.46
C THR A 181 -4.92 -12.40 12.23
N ASP A 182 -4.99 -13.72 12.12
CA ASP A 182 -3.82 -14.56 11.85
C ASP A 182 -3.14 -14.12 10.54
N PHE A 183 -1.82 -14.03 10.57
CA PHE A 183 -1.04 -13.57 9.41
C PHE A 183 -1.25 -14.45 8.17
N ARG A 184 -1.40 -15.78 8.35
CA ARG A 184 -1.62 -16.72 7.25
C ARG A 184 -2.94 -16.45 6.54
N VAL A 185 -3.99 -16.08 7.30
CA VAL A 185 -5.28 -15.71 6.73
C VAL A 185 -5.14 -14.43 5.91
N MET A 186 -4.45 -13.42 6.44
CA MET A 186 -4.20 -12.18 5.71
C MET A 186 -3.33 -12.41 4.47
N LYS A 187 -2.33 -13.28 4.57
CA LYS A 187 -1.46 -13.66 3.45
C LYS A 187 -2.27 -14.30 2.32
N ALA A 188 -3.13 -15.25 2.65
CA ALA A 188 -4.02 -15.89 1.68
C ALA A 188 -5.01 -14.90 1.02
N MET A 189 -5.49 -13.90 1.76
CA MET A 189 -6.36 -12.85 1.20
C MET A 189 -5.62 -11.87 0.27
N CYS A 190 -4.30 -11.75 0.37
CA CYS A 190 -3.50 -10.83 -0.44
C CYS A 190 -3.06 -11.41 -1.79
N THR A 191 -3.20 -12.69 -2.02
CA THR A 191 -2.79 -13.36 -3.26
C THR A 191 -3.98 -13.77 -4.11
N HIS A 192 -3.76 -14.03 -5.38
CA HIS A 192 -4.83 -14.34 -6.32
C HIS A 192 -4.86 -15.79 -6.81
N ASP A 193 -3.86 -16.62 -6.49
CA ASP A 193 -3.72 -17.98 -7.04
C ASP A 193 -3.42 -19.08 -6.02
N GLY A 194 -3.60 -18.85 -4.73
CA GLY A 194 -3.54 -19.85 -3.66
C GLY A 194 -2.23 -20.63 -3.54
N SER A 195 -1.13 -20.07 -4.02
CA SER A 195 0.17 -20.77 -4.00
C SER A 195 0.87 -20.75 -2.62
N GLU A 196 0.15 -20.36 -1.57
CA GLU A 196 0.66 -20.40 -0.19
C GLU A 196 0.50 -21.81 0.38
N ARG A 197 1.42 -22.68 0.04
CA ARG A 197 1.53 -23.99 0.68
C ARG A 197 2.63 -24.02 1.73
#